data_6916705b4dcb3c9292d0a1c4dbfc24cc
#
_entry.id   6916705b4dcb3c9292d0a1c4dbfc24cc
#
_cell.length_a   1.000
_cell.length_b   1.000
_cell.length_c   1.000
_cell.angle_alpha   90.00
_cell.angle_beta   90.00
_cell.angle_gamma   90.00
#
_symmetry.space_group_name_H-M   'P 1'
#
loop_
_entity.id
_entity.type
_entity.pdbx_description
1 polymer ?
#
loop_
_entity_poly.entity_id
_entity_poly.type
_entity_poly.pdbx_seq_one_letter_code
_entity_poly.pdbx_strand_id
1 'polypeptide(L)'
;YSEIIRSLMSIYFVVAHVPQDVTTHLTNHLSLHPTLRTCSSDTILRTIKELTQENISYTSDTGKNYDFNTADTLNTLLLNCMFASGQLKEGEMYDVDFDHQFIETEKYDAKPTYKKFFEIHA
;
A
#
# COMPACT_ATOMS: atom_id res chain seq x y z
N TYR A 1 -11.28 11.32 2.31
CA TYR A 1 -10.10 10.61 1.77
C TYR A 1 -8.79 11.39 1.98
N SER A 2 -8.74 12.71 1.76
CA SER A 2 -7.49 13.50 1.88
C SER A 2 -6.84 13.41 3.27
N GLU A 3 -7.62 13.38 4.34
CA GLU A 3 -7.11 13.20 5.71
C GLU A 3 -6.51 11.80 5.92
N ILE A 4 -7.11 10.78 5.32
CA ILE A 4 -6.65 9.39 5.42
C ILE A 4 -5.31 9.24 4.69
N ILE A 5 -5.23 9.72 3.45
CA ILE A 5 -3.99 9.68 2.66
C ILE A 5 -2.89 10.47 3.36
N ARG A 6 -3.19 11.66 3.89
CA ARG A 6 -2.23 12.46 4.66
C ARG A 6 -1.74 11.72 5.91
N SER A 7 -2.64 11.10 6.66
CA SER A 7 -2.27 10.31 7.83
C SER A 7 -1.37 9.13 7.45
N LEU A 8 -1.69 8.42 6.38
CA LEU A 8 -0.87 7.31 5.88
C LEU A 8 0.52 7.80 5.45
N MET A 9 0.60 8.85 4.66
CA MET A 9 1.88 9.43 4.22
C MET A 9 2.71 9.94 5.39
N SER A 10 2.08 10.48 6.44
CA SER A 10 2.79 11.00 7.62
C SER A 10 3.58 9.92 8.37
N ILE A 11 3.21 8.63 8.24
CA ILE A 11 3.95 7.50 8.81
C ILE A 11 5.40 7.50 8.32
N TYR A 12 5.60 7.73 7.03
CA TYR A 12 6.93 7.70 6.41
C TYR A 12 7.83 8.86 6.88
N PHE A 13 7.24 9.99 7.24
CA PHE A 13 8.02 11.14 7.75
C PHE A 13 8.54 10.95 9.18
N VAL A 14 7.91 10.07 9.96
CA VAL A 14 8.32 9.78 11.33
C VAL A 14 9.08 8.45 11.47
N VAL A 15 9.52 7.90 10.34
CA VAL A 15 10.27 6.62 10.28
C VAL A 15 9.48 5.47 10.92
N ALA A 16 8.16 5.54 10.81
CA ALA A 16 7.24 4.52 11.27
C ALA A 16 6.88 3.54 10.13
N HIS A 17 6.28 2.41 10.44
CA HIS A 17 6.12 1.32 9.48
C HIS A 17 4.69 0.80 9.35
N VAL A 18 3.84 1.04 10.33
CA VAL A 18 2.48 0.50 10.33
C VAL A 18 1.43 1.58 10.64
N PRO A 19 0.18 1.41 10.17
CA PRO A 19 -0.90 2.38 10.44
C PRO A 19 -1.14 2.68 11.92
N GLN A 20 -0.86 1.74 12.82
CA GLN A 20 -0.97 1.94 14.26
C GLN A 20 -0.07 3.07 14.76
N ASP A 21 1.03 3.33 14.09
CA ASP A 21 1.99 4.38 14.45
C ASP A 21 1.38 5.79 14.32
N VAL A 22 0.38 5.97 13.45
CA VAL A 22 -0.39 7.22 13.39
C VAL A 22 -1.04 7.51 14.74
N THR A 23 -1.71 6.51 15.31
CA THR A 23 -2.36 6.66 16.62
C THR A 23 -1.35 6.85 17.75
N THR A 24 -0.26 6.09 17.72
CA THR A 24 0.75 6.07 18.78
C THR A 24 1.61 7.32 18.81
N HIS A 25 2.04 7.79 17.62
CA HIS A 25 3.08 8.82 17.54
C HIS A 25 2.60 10.14 16.97
N LEU A 26 1.60 10.16 16.11
CA LEU A 26 1.20 11.37 15.39
C LEU A 26 -0.02 12.06 15.95
N THR A 27 -1.02 11.32 16.44
CA THR A 27 -2.31 11.90 16.83
C THR A 27 -2.16 12.98 17.89
N ASN A 28 -1.35 12.75 18.91
CA ASN A 28 -1.14 13.71 19.98
C ASN A 28 -0.46 14.99 19.51
N HIS A 29 0.49 14.88 18.58
CA HIS A 29 1.24 16.03 18.06
C HIS A 29 0.41 16.83 17.04
N LEU A 30 -0.28 16.16 16.14
CA LEU A 30 -1.07 16.81 15.10
C LEU A 30 -2.39 17.37 15.63
N SER A 31 -2.92 16.83 16.72
CA SER A 31 -4.13 17.38 17.40
C SER A 31 -3.90 18.78 17.99
N LEU A 32 -2.64 19.17 18.21
CA LEU A 32 -2.30 20.54 18.65
C LEU A 32 -2.44 21.56 17.52
N HIS A 33 -2.50 21.12 16.27
CA HIS A 33 -2.65 22.02 15.14
C HIS A 33 -4.15 22.22 14.81
N PRO A 34 -4.64 23.46 14.70
CA PRO A 34 -6.07 23.76 14.60
C PRO A 34 -6.75 23.21 13.35
N THR A 35 -5.99 22.91 12.29
CA THR A 35 -6.53 22.48 10.99
C THR A 35 -6.10 21.07 10.58
N LEU A 36 -5.19 20.42 11.32
CA LEU A 36 -4.72 19.08 11.01
C LEU A 36 -5.51 18.06 11.82
N ARG A 37 -6.07 17.10 11.13
CA ARG A 37 -6.75 15.95 11.73
C ARG A 37 -6.07 14.67 11.27
N THR A 38 -5.96 13.72 12.17
CA THR A 38 -5.53 12.35 11.89
C THR A 38 -6.71 11.40 11.95
N CYS A 39 -6.62 10.32 11.20
CA CYS A 39 -7.54 9.19 11.30
C CYS A 39 -6.95 8.13 12.24
N SER A 40 -7.82 7.30 12.81
CA SER A 40 -7.35 6.10 13.50
C SER A 40 -6.76 5.09 12.54
N SER A 41 -5.88 4.22 13.04
CA SER A 41 -5.31 3.10 12.28
C SER A 41 -6.38 2.22 11.64
N ASP A 42 -7.47 1.92 12.35
CA ASP A 42 -8.58 1.13 11.83
C ASP A 42 -9.28 1.82 10.66
N THR A 43 -9.42 3.15 10.70
CA THR A 43 -10.00 3.91 9.60
C THR A 43 -9.10 3.84 8.38
N ILE A 44 -7.77 3.94 8.55
CA ILE A 44 -6.80 3.83 7.46
C ILE A 44 -6.89 2.45 6.82
N LEU A 45 -6.81 1.38 7.62
CA LEU A 45 -6.84 0.00 7.14
C LEU A 45 -8.15 -0.33 6.42
N ARG A 46 -9.30 0.09 6.98
CA ARG A 46 -10.60 -0.09 6.34
C ARG A 46 -10.66 0.62 4.98
N THR A 47 -10.18 1.84 4.90
CA THR A 47 -10.20 2.59 3.63
C THR A 47 -9.28 1.98 2.59
N ILE A 48 -8.08 1.50 2.98
CA ILE A 48 -7.20 0.77 2.06
C ILE A 48 -7.93 -0.46 1.52
N LYS A 49 -8.59 -1.23 2.39
CA LYS A 49 -9.38 -2.40 1.97
C LYS A 49 -10.54 -2.02 1.03
N GLU A 50 -11.26 -0.94 1.29
CA GLU A 50 -12.33 -0.43 0.42
C GLU A 50 -11.82 -0.02 -0.98
N LEU A 51 -10.55 0.42 -1.09
CA LEU A 51 -9.92 0.81 -2.36
C LEU A 51 -9.25 -0.38 -3.08
N THR A 52 -9.21 -1.54 -2.45
CA THR A 52 -8.60 -2.74 -3.01
C THR A 52 -9.67 -3.56 -3.74
N GLN A 53 -9.32 -4.04 -4.93
CA GLN A 53 -10.09 -5.04 -5.65
C GLN A 53 -9.52 -6.41 -5.32
N GLU A 54 -10.37 -7.29 -4.79
CA GLU A 54 -9.97 -8.63 -4.36
C GLU A 54 -10.26 -9.67 -5.46
N ASN A 55 -9.47 -10.73 -5.47
CA ASN A 55 -9.67 -11.91 -6.31
C ASN A 55 -9.70 -11.63 -7.83
N ILE A 56 -8.81 -10.78 -8.29
CA ILE A 56 -8.57 -10.59 -9.72
C ILE A 56 -7.85 -11.83 -10.25
N SER A 57 -8.43 -12.52 -11.22
CA SER A 57 -7.81 -13.68 -11.85
C SER A 57 -7.14 -13.29 -13.16
N TYR A 58 -5.93 -13.77 -13.35
CA TYR A 58 -5.16 -13.61 -14.58
C TYR A 58 -4.63 -14.97 -15.04
N THR A 59 -4.80 -15.26 -16.31
CA THR A 59 -4.23 -16.45 -16.93
C THR A 59 -3.04 -16.05 -17.81
N SER A 60 -1.87 -16.60 -17.51
CA SER A 60 -0.65 -16.34 -18.30
C SER A 60 -0.73 -17.07 -19.67
N ASP A 61 0.14 -16.67 -20.60
CA ASP A 61 0.27 -17.31 -21.92
C ASP A 61 0.61 -18.81 -21.83
N THR A 62 1.19 -19.25 -20.71
CA THR A 62 1.48 -20.65 -20.41
C THR A 62 0.31 -21.41 -19.77
N GLY A 63 -0.86 -20.78 -19.65
CA GLY A 63 -2.07 -21.38 -19.08
C GLY A 63 -2.10 -21.49 -17.56
N LYS A 64 -1.19 -20.81 -16.84
CA LYS A 64 -1.23 -20.74 -15.37
C LYS A 64 -2.18 -19.64 -14.92
N ASN A 65 -3.01 -19.98 -13.93
CA ASN A 65 -3.91 -19.02 -13.29
C ASN A 65 -3.24 -18.41 -12.06
N TYR A 66 -3.40 -17.10 -11.92
CA TYR A 66 -2.95 -16.33 -10.78
C TYR A 66 -4.14 -15.52 -10.25
N ASP A 67 -4.34 -15.57 -8.94
CA ASP A 67 -5.30 -14.73 -8.24
C ASP A 67 -4.52 -13.73 -7.38
N PHE A 68 -4.90 -12.47 -7.46
CA PHE A 68 -4.24 -11.39 -6.71
C PHE A 68 -5.23 -10.27 -6.39
N ASN A 69 -4.84 -9.42 -5.47
CA ASN A 69 -5.57 -8.21 -5.15
C ASN A 69 -4.89 -7.02 -5.80
N THR A 70 -5.65 -6.05 -6.27
CA THR A 70 -5.13 -4.80 -6.84
C THR A 70 -5.61 -3.60 -6.06
N ALA A 71 -4.87 -2.51 -6.15
CA ALA A 71 -5.22 -1.22 -5.58
C ALA A 71 -5.08 -0.11 -6.63
N ASP A 72 -5.78 -0.26 -7.75
CA ASP A 72 -5.64 0.59 -8.94
C ASP A 72 -5.82 2.08 -8.65
N THR A 73 -6.75 2.43 -7.76
CA THR A 73 -6.94 3.81 -7.32
C THR A 73 -5.72 4.38 -6.62
N LEU A 74 -5.06 3.59 -5.75
CA LEU A 74 -3.83 4.01 -5.05
C LEU A 74 -2.64 4.03 -6.00
N ASN A 75 -2.53 3.07 -6.91
CA ASN A 75 -1.50 3.04 -7.94
C ASN A 75 -1.61 4.26 -8.88
N THR A 76 -2.81 4.60 -9.30
CA THR A 76 -3.07 5.80 -10.11
C THR A 76 -2.71 7.07 -9.35
N LEU A 77 -3.06 7.16 -8.07
CA LEU A 77 -2.65 8.29 -7.23
C LEU A 77 -1.13 8.42 -7.15
N LEU A 78 -0.43 7.31 -6.93
CA LEU A 78 1.05 7.29 -6.88
C LEU A 78 1.65 7.79 -8.19
N LEU A 79 1.21 7.26 -9.32
CA LEU A 79 1.68 7.69 -10.64
C LEU A 79 1.42 9.19 -10.87
N ASN A 80 0.25 9.69 -10.54
CA ASN A 80 -0.07 11.10 -10.65
C ASN A 80 0.84 11.98 -9.78
N CYS A 81 1.19 11.53 -8.57
CA CYS A 81 2.15 12.21 -7.72
C CYS A 81 3.56 12.23 -8.33
N MET A 82 3.99 11.13 -8.95
CA MET A 82 5.29 11.04 -9.62
C MET A 82 5.37 11.97 -10.83
N PHE A 83 4.31 12.06 -11.64
CA PHE A 83 4.22 13.04 -12.72
C PHE A 83 4.20 14.48 -12.21
N ALA A 84 3.39 14.78 -11.20
CA ALA A 84 3.30 16.11 -10.62
C ALA A 84 4.59 16.60 -9.97
N SER A 85 5.39 15.67 -9.41
CA SER A 85 6.71 15.96 -8.84
C SER A 85 7.85 16.01 -9.87
N GLY A 86 7.56 15.69 -11.15
CA GLY A 86 8.56 15.66 -12.23
C GLY A 86 9.49 14.45 -12.20
N GLN A 87 9.20 13.46 -11.37
CA GLN A 87 9.93 12.19 -11.36
C GLN A 87 9.65 11.36 -12.62
N LEU A 88 8.43 11.43 -13.12
CA LEU A 88 8.05 10.87 -14.41
C LEU A 88 7.66 12.00 -15.37
N LYS A 89 7.99 11.83 -16.65
CA LYS A 89 7.63 12.74 -17.72
C LYS A 89 7.05 11.97 -18.89
N GLU A 90 6.04 12.54 -19.52
CA GLU A 90 5.41 11.94 -20.68
C GLU A 90 6.40 11.81 -21.85
N GLY A 91 6.40 10.65 -22.51
CA GLY A 91 7.26 10.37 -23.67
C GLY A 91 8.69 9.93 -23.30
N GLU A 92 9.09 9.91 -22.05
CA GLU A 92 10.36 9.35 -21.61
C GLU A 92 10.25 7.85 -21.36
N MET A 93 11.35 7.12 -21.57
CA MET A 93 11.45 5.69 -21.22
C MET A 93 12.09 5.54 -19.85
N TYR A 94 11.54 4.62 -19.05
CA TYR A 94 12.02 4.31 -17.71
C TYR A 94 12.26 2.82 -17.58
N ASP A 95 13.37 2.47 -16.95
CA ASP A 95 13.61 1.10 -16.52
C ASP A 95 12.79 0.85 -15.26
N VAL A 96 12.00 -0.23 -15.28
CA VAL A 96 11.19 -0.64 -14.13
C VAL A 96 11.77 -1.93 -13.58
N ASP A 97 12.22 -1.88 -12.34
CA ASP A 97 12.62 -3.07 -11.60
C ASP A 97 11.41 -3.60 -10.81
N PHE A 98 11.19 -4.91 -10.91
CA PHE A 98 10.11 -5.59 -10.22
C PHE A 98 10.67 -6.68 -9.32
N ASP A 99 10.57 -6.46 -8.02
CA ASP A 99 10.97 -7.44 -7.03
C ASP A 99 9.78 -7.92 -6.19
N HIS A 100 9.80 -9.20 -5.85
CA HIS A 100 8.80 -9.81 -5.00
C HIS A 100 9.23 -9.71 -3.54
N GLN A 101 8.47 -8.99 -2.75
CA GLN A 101 8.61 -9.00 -1.30
C GLN A 101 7.67 -10.03 -0.68
N PHE A 102 8.23 -10.98 0.06
CA PHE A 102 7.48 -11.96 0.82
C PHE A 102 7.32 -11.49 2.26
N ILE A 103 6.08 -11.49 2.74
CA ILE A 103 5.75 -11.10 4.11
C ILE A 103 5.31 -12.36 4.84
N GLU A 104 6.07 -12.75 5.86
CA GLU A 104 5.70 -13.84 6.73
C GLU A 104 4.47 -13.45 7.57
N THR A 105 3.46 -14.31 7.58
CA THR A 105 2.23 -14.05 8.31
C THR A 105 1.55 -15.36 8.72
N GLU A 106 0.92 -15.36 9.88
CA GLU A 106 0.09 -16.45 10.39
C GLU A 106 -1.41 -16.29 10.07
N LYS A 107 -1.77 -15.30 9.27
CA LYS A 107 -3.17 -15.08 8.90
C LYS A 107 -3.71 -16.23 8.08
N TYR A 108 -4.93 -16.66 8.40
CA TYR A 108 -5.61 -17.80 7.76
C TYR A 108 -5.89 -17.61 6.26
N ASP A 109 -5.94 -16.37 5.80
CA ASP A 109 -6.18 -15.97 4.42
C ASP A 109 -4.87 -15.76 3.61
N ALA A 110 -3.72 -15.97 4.25
CA ALA A 110 -2.44 -15.89 3.59
C ALA A 110 -2.26 -17.02 2.57
N LYS A 111 -1.72 -16.68 1.39
CA LYS A 111 -1.46 -17.66 0.34
C LYS A 111 0.00 -18.11 0.39
N PRO A 112 0.27 -19.44 0.32
CA PRO A 112 1.63 -19.95 0.28
C PRO A 112 2.34 -19.53 -1.01
N THR A 113 3.61 -19.13 -0.88
CA THR A 113 4.43 -18.78 -2.05
C THR A 113 5.08 -20.04 -2.65
N TYR A 114 5.58 -19.90 -3.89
CA TYR A 114 6.29 -20.98 -4.59
C TYR A 114 7.72 -21.22 -4.09
N LYS A 115 8.28 -20.35 -3.25
CA LYS A 115 9.62 -20.53 -2.66
C LYS A 115 9.53 -21.55 -1.53
N LYS A 116 9.71 -22.82 -1.88
CA LYS A 116 9.62 -23.97 -0.96
C LYS A 116 10.64 -24.00 0.18
N PHE A 117 11.62 -23.12 0.22
CA PHE A 117 12.68 -23.13 1.23
C PHE A 117 12.32 -22.41 2.53
N PHE A 118 11.25 -21.63 2.52
CA PHE A 118 10.69 -21.03 3.70
C PHE A 118 9.19 -21.23 3.61
N GLU A 119 8.57 -21.74 4.65
CA GLU A 119 7.10 -21.75 4.79
C GLU A 119 6.61 -20.30 5.00
N ILE A 120 6.79 -19.48 3.95
CA ILE A 120 6.37 -18.09 3.95
C ILE A 120 5.00 -18.05 3.31
N HIS A 121 4.04 -17.51 4.03
CA HIS A 121 2.72 -17.18 3.54
C HIS A 121 2.72 -15.70 3.15
N ALA A 122 2.23 -15.36 1.97
CA ALA A 122 2.12 -13.99 1.46
C ALA A 122 0.66 -13.53 1.48
#